data_e31cf73647e0f5112cce4236fc944061
#
_entry.id   e31cf73647e0f5112cce4236fc944061
#
_cell.length_a   1.000
_cell.length_b   1.000
_cell.length_c   1.000
_cell.angle_alpha   90.00
_cell.angle_beta   90.00
_cell.angle_gamma   90.00
#
_symmetry.space_group_name_H-M   'P 1'
#
loop_
_entity.id
_entity.type
_entity.pdbx_description
1 polymer ?
#
loop_
_entity_poly.entity_id
_entity_poly.type
_entity_poly.pdbx_seq_one_letter_code
_entity_poly.pdbx_strand_id
1 'polypeptide(L)'
;ELAIDIREKLAEVTDNKITISAGLALFSPSYPISQMAAITGLLESVAKDNDGKDSIALFGFETNSNGEERICRHVYKWDDLINNVIEDKLYTLDQLFVIPGINEVQDSKMKLGKGLIYKLMELLQGILNDRALGKHINVARILYLLARLEPKKNNPTYESYKNLVTAIHRWIQSEEDCKALLTACNLIVYYMRDTK
;
A
#
# COMPACT_ATOMS: atom_id res chain seq x y z
N GLU A 1 -5.12 -7.75 -9.42
CA GLU A 1 -4.90 -8.66 -10.56
C GLU A 1 -5.96 -8.44 -11.63
N LEU A 2 -7.22 -8.83 -11.45
CA LEU A 2 -8.27 -8.68 -12.45
C LEU A 2 -8.36 -7.29 -13.10
N ALA A 3 -8.21 -6.21 -12.34
CA ALA A 3 -8.29 -4.85 -12.86
C ALA A 3 -7.09 -4.50 -13.77
N ILE A 4 -5.92 -5.04 -13.47
CA ILE A 4 -4.71 -4.92 -14.28
C ILE A 4 -4.91 -5.71 -15.57
N ASP A 5 -5.38 -6.96 -15.49
CA ASP A 5 -5.65 -7.80 -16.66
C ASP A 5 -6.66 -7.14 -17.62
N ILE A 6 -7.71 -6.51 -17.09
CA ILE A 6 -8.69 -5.75 -17.89
C ILE A 6 -8.02 -4.57 -18.61
N ARG A 7 -7.18 -3.80 -17.91
CA ARG A 7 -6.44 -2.67 -18.51
C ARG A 7 -5.51 -3.15 -19.63
N GLU A 8 -4.74 -4.21 -19.37
CA GLU A 8 -3.81 -4.77 -20.35
C GLU A 8 -4.53 -5.28 -21.61
N LYS A 9 -5.64 -6.01 -21.43
CA LYS A 9 -6.45 -6.47 -22.54
C LYS A 9 -7.08 -5.33 -23.32
N LEU A 10 -7.54 -4.27 -22.66
CA LEU A 10 -8.04 -3.08 -23.33
C LEU A 10 -6.95 -2.40 -24.15
N ALA A 11 -5.76 -2.24 -23.58
CA ALA A 11 -4.61 -1.65 -24.26
C ALA A 11 -4.20 -2.44 -25.50
N GLU A 12 -4.18 -3.79 -25.38
CA GLU A 12 -3.88 -4.69 -26.50
C GLU A 12 -4.92 -4.55 -27.64
N VAL A 13 -6.21 -4.59 -27.32
CA VAL A 13 -7.30 -4.54 -28.31
C VAL A 13 -7.40 -3.16 -28.98
N THR A 14 -7.10 -2.09 -28.27
CA THR A 14 -7.24 -0.72 -28.75
C THR A 14 -5.94 -0.11 -29.28
N ASP A 15 -4.85 -0.87 -29.30
CA ASP A 15 -3.51 -0.38 -29.68
C ASP A 15 -3.11 0.86 -28.87
N ASN A 16 -3.36 0.82 -27.53
CA ASN A 16 -3.15 1.90 -26.57
C ASN A 16 -3.86 3.23 -26.88
N LYS A 17 -4.89 3.21 -27.74
CA LYS A 17 -5.63 4.43 -28.09
C LYS A 17 -6.70 4.81 -27.07
N ILE A 18 -7.11 3.86 -26.26
CA ILE A 18 -8.14 4.06 -25.22
C ILE A 18 -7.54 3.68 -23.86
N THR A 19 -7.68 4.57 -22.89
CA THR A 19 -7.26 4.35 -21.50
C THR A 19 -8.47 4.09 -20.61
N ILE A 20 -8.25 3.41 -19.49
CA ILE A 20 -9.28 3.15 -18.47
C ILE A 20 -8.88 3.73 -17.14
N SER A 21 -9.82 4.40 -16.45
CA SER A 21 -9.67 4.76 -15.04
C SER A 21 -10.63 3.94 -14.19
N ALA A 22 -10.20 3.54 -12.99
CA ALA A 22 -10.97 2.66 -12.12
C ALA A 22 -11.01 3.13 -10.67
N GLY A 23 -12.13 2.86 -10.00
CA GLY A 23 -12.28 2.97 -8.54
C GLY A 23 -12.47 1.59 -7.94
N LEU A 24 -11.64 1.21 -6.97
CA LEU A 24 -11.72 -0.07 -6.26
C LEU A 24 -11.86 0.16 -4.76
N ALA A 25 -12.90 -0.42 -4.16
CA ALA A 25 -13.11 -0.43 -2.72
C ALA A 25 -13.52 -1.82 -2.23
N LEU A 26 -13.17 -2.12 -0.98
CA LEU A 26 -13.56 -3.34 -0.30
C LEU A 26 -14.53 -2.99 0.82
N PHE A 27 -15.68 -3.66 0.82
CA PHE A 27 -16.75 -3.42 1.78
C PHE A 27 -17.05 -4.68 2.58
N SER A 28 -17.61 -4.48 3.78
CA SER A 28 -18.22 -5.59 4.52
C SER A 28 -19.42 -6.15 3.73
N PRO A 29 -19.69 -7.46 3.78
CA PRO A 29 -20.85 -8.07 3.12
C PRO A 29 -22.19 -7.46 3.53
N SER A 30 -22.28 -6.86 4.72
CA SER A 30 -23.47 -6.19 5.23
C SER A 30 -23.58 -4.72 4.83
N TYR A 31 -22.62 -4.17 4.07
CA TYR A 31 -22.66 -2.76 3.68
C TYR A 31 -23.72 -2.53 2.59
N PRO A 32 -24.51 -1.42 2.64
CA PRO A 32 -25.58 -1.19 1.66
C PRO A 32 -25.04 -1.01 0.23
N ILE A 33 -25.60 -1.76 -0.72
CA ILE A 33 -25.14 -1.78 -2.13
C ILE A 33 -25.21 -0.38 -2.76
N SER A 34 -26.24 0.42 -2.45
CA SER A 34 -26.37 1.79 -2.95
C SER A 34 -25.20 2.69 -2.50
N GLN A 35 -24.73 2.51 -1.28
CA GLN A 35 -23.56 3.25 -0.77
C GLN A 35 -22.26 2.72 -1.35
N MET A 36 -22.13 1.39 -1.59
CA MET A 36 -20.99 0.82 -2.31
C MET A 36 -20.87 1.48 -3.69
N ALA A 37 -21.97 1.49 -4.45
CA ALA A 37 -22.02 2.11 -5.79
C ALA A 37 -21.65 3.60 -5.77
N ALA A 38 -22.17 4.35 -4.79
CA ALA A 38 -21.85 5.76 -4.65
C ALA A 38 -20.36 6.00 -4.36
N ILE A 39 -19.76 5.24 -3.43
CA ILE A 39 -18.35 5.37 -3.08
C ILE A 39 -17.44 4.97 -4.24
N THR A 40 -17.73 3.86 -4.92
CA THR A 40 -16.92 3.41 -6.07
C THR A 40 -17.03 4.37 -7.25
N GLY A 41 -18.22 4.96 -7.48
CA GLY A 41 -18.39 6.01 -8.49
C GLY A 41 -17.60 7.29 -8.18
N LEU A 42 -17.54 7.70 -6.91
CA LEU A 42 -16.69 8.82 -6.49
C LEU A 42 -15.19 8.49 -6.66
N LEU A 43 -14.75 7.27 -6.34
CA LEU A 43 -13.36 6.84 -6.57
C LEU A 43 -13.01 6.85 -8.06
N GLU A 44 -13.92 6.37 -8.91
CA GLU A 44 -13.73 6.42 -10.36
C GLU A 44 -13.60 7.88 -10.85
N SER A 45 -14.42 8.79 -10.34
CA SER A 45 -14.33 10.22 -10.67
C SER A 45 -12.97 10.78 -10.27
N VAL A 46 -12.49 10.50 -9.05
CA VAL A 46 -11.15 10.93 -8.59
C VAL A 46 -10.04 10.35 -9.50
N ALA A 47 -10.15 9.09 -9.90
CA ALA A 47 -9.18 8.48 -10.82
C ALA A 47 -9.21 9.12 -12.21
N LYS A 48 -10.39 9.58 -12.69
CA LYS A 48 -10.53 10.30 -13.95
C LYS A 48 -10.03 11.74 -13.89
N ASP A 49 -10.12 12.37 -12.72
CA ASP A 49 -9.64 13.75 -12.50
C ASP A 49 -8.12 13.80 -12.33
N ASN A 50 -7.47 12.66 -12.12
CA ASN A 50 -6.01 12.60 -12.11
C ASN A 50 -5.44 12.93 -13.49
N ASP A 51 -4.38 13.75 -13.52
CA ASP A 51 -3.80 14.27 -14.76
C ASP A 51 -3.55 13.17 -15.79
N GLY A 52 -4.05 13.39 -17.02
CA GLY A 52 -3.97 12.43 -18.15
C GLY A 52 -4.84 11.18 -17.99
N LYS A 53 -5.73 11.08 -16.97
CA LYS A 53 -6.55 9.90 -16.72
C LYS A 53 -5.71 8.63 -16.54
N ASP A 54 -6.08 7.48 -17.11
CA ASP A 54 -5.34 6.20 -17.01
C ASP A 54 -4.86 5.88 -15.60
N SER A 55 -5.78 5.99 -14.63
CA SER A 55 -5.47 5.99 -13.21
C SER A 55 -6.43 5.09 -12.43
N ILE A 56 -6.00 4.75 -11.23
CA ILE A 56 -6.78 3.94 -10.30
C ILE A 56 -6.83 4.59 -8.92
N ALA A 57 -8.01 4.59 -8.31
CA ALA A 57 -8.21 4.99 -6.92
C ALA A 57 -8.65 3.79 -6.08
N LEU A 58 -8.00 3.62 -4.91
CA LEU A 58 -8.12 2.42 -4.09
C LEU A 58 -8.70 2.73 -2.71
N PHE A 59 -9.37 1.72 -2.11
CA PHE A 59 -9.81 1.58 -0.71
C PHE A 59 -10.95 2.48 -0.27
N GLY A 60 -11.03 3.73 -0.70
CA GLY A 60 -12.04 4.69 -0.29
C GLY A 60 -11.46 6.03 0.13
N PHE A 61 -12.23 6.77 0.92
CA PHE A 61 -11.89 8.11 1.38
C PHE A 61 -11.50 8.09 2.85
N GLU A 62 -10.43 8.77 3.17
CA GLU A 62 -10.02 9.08 4.54
C GLU A 62 -10.48 10.49 4.89
N THR A 63 -10.74 10.71 6.18
CA THR A 63 -11.00 12.07 6.69
C THR A 63 -9.66 12.70 7.06
N ASN A 64 -9.43 13.97 6.70
CA ASN A 64 -8.25 14.68 7.13
C ASN A 64 -8.20 14.82 8.67
N SER A 65 -7.06 15.24 9.20
CA SER A 65 -6.83 15.38 10.65
C SER A 65 -7.84 16.31 11.33
N ASN A 66 -8.47 17.20 10.58
CA ASN A 66 -9.45 18.18 11.08
C ASN A 66 -10.90 17.70 10.91
N GLY A 67 -11.13 16.55 10.26
CA GLY A 67 -12.48 16.01 10.04
C GLY A 67 -13.30 16.72 8.95
N GLU A 68 -12.72 17.67 8.22
CA GLU A 68 -13.42 18.59 7.32
C GLU A 68 -13.46 18.11 5.86
N GLU A 69 -12.46 17.34 5.42
CA GLU A 69 -12.37 16.90 4.02
C GLU A 69 -12.20 15.39 3.91
N ARG A 70 -12.82 14.82 2.89
CA ARG A 70 -12.62 13.44 2.48
C ARG A 70 -11.56 13.40 1.38
N ILE A 71 -10.43 12.77 1.66
CA ILE A 71 -9.30 12.66 0.74
C ILE A 71 -9.16 11.20 0.30
N CYS A 72 -9.12 10.96 -1.01
CA CYS A 72 -8.69 9.68 -1.54
C CYS A 72 -7.16 9.71 -1.69
N ARG A 73 -6.47 9.10 -0.73
CA ARG A 73 -5.00 9.09 -0.69
C ARG A 73 -4.37 8.15 -1.71
N HIS A 74 -5.02 7.04 -1.98
CA HIS A 74 -4.47 5.93 -2.76
C HIS A 74 -4.87 6.04 -4.24
N VAL A 75 -4.46 7.14 -4.88
CA VAL A 75 -4.66 7.40 -6.32
C VAL A 75 -3.32 7.29 -7.03
N TYR A 76 -3.27 6.51 -8.10
CA TYR A 76 -2.07 6.22 -8.87
C TYR A 76 -2.37 6.18 -10.36
N LYS A 77 -1.39 6.51 -11.19
CA LYS A 77 -1.34 5.98 -12.55
C LYS A 77 -1.21 4.46 -12.49
N TRP A 78 -1.72 3.76 -13.48
CA TRP A 78 -1.59 2.30 -13.50
C TRP A 78 -0.13 1.84 -13.44
N ASP A 79 0.74 2.49 -14.21
CA ASP A 79 2.17 2.14 -14.25
C ASP A 79 2.85 2.40 -12.90
N ASP A 80 2.49 3.47 -12.19
CA ASP A 80 2.99 3.75 -10.83
C ASP A 80 2.48 2.73 -9.83
N LEU A 81 1.21 2.31 -9.93
CA LEU A 81 0.69 1.25 -9.08
C LEU A 81 1.44 -0.07 -9.31
N ILE A 82 1.66 -0.44 -10.56
CA ILE A 82 2.33 -1.69 -10.92
C ILE A 82 3.80 -1.64 -10.48
N ASN A 83 4.55 -0.68 -10.98
CA ASN A 83 6.00 -0.63 -10.78
C ASN A 83 6.39 -0.24 -9.34
N ASN A 84 5.73 0.77 -8.77
CA ASN A 84 6.14 1.33 -7.49
C ASN A 84 5.46 0.63 -6.30
N VAL A 85 4.16 0.35 -6.38
CA VAL A 85 3.45 -0.28 -5.25
C VAL A 85 3.60 -1.80 -5.27
N ILE A 86 3.34 -2.44 -6.41
CA ILE A 86 3.28 -3.91 -6.50
C ILE A 86 4.69 -4.49 -6.65
N GLU A 87 5.44 -4.09 -7.67
CA GLU A 87 6.74 -4.70 -7.98
C GLU A 87 7.86 -4.26 -7.03
N ASP A 88 7.89 -2.98 -6.59
CA ASP A 88 8.93 -2.55 -5.65
C ASP A 88 8.53 -2.87 -4.18
N LYS A 89 7.39 -2.35 -3.68
CA LYS A 89 7.08 -2.45 -2.25
C LYS A 89 6.47 -3.80 -1.87
N LEU A 90 5.37 -4.18 -2.52
CA LEU A 90 4.65 -5.40 -2.16
C LEU A 90 5.51 -6.63 -2.43
N TYR A 91 6.16 -6.71 -3.59
CA TYR A 91 7.06 -7.81 -3.93
C TYR A 91 8.25 -7.90 -2.97
N THR A 92 8.89 -6.78 -2.62
CA THR A 92 10.00 -6.77 -1.65
C THR A 92 9.52 -7.25 -0.28
N LEU A 93 8.35 -6.79 0.19
CA LEU A 93 7.79 -7.27 1.46
C LEU A 93 7.44 -8.76 1.40
N ASP A 94 6.94 -9.26 0.28
CA ASP A 94 6.67 -10.69 0.05
C ASP A 94 7.94 -11.53 0.10
N GLN A 95 9.05 -11.05 -0.45
CA GLN A 95 10.34 -11.75 -0.39
C GLN A 95 10.95 -11.79 1.01
N LEU A 96 10.72 -10.76 1.81
CA LEU A 96 11.35 -10.61 3.13
C LEU A 96 10.53 -11.23 4.26
N PHE A 97 9.21 -11.30 4.10
CA PHE A 97 8.30 -11.75 5.15
C PHE A 97 7.50 -12.99 4.74
N VAL A 98 7.18 -13.80 5.74
CA VAL A 98 6.09 -14.77 5.63
C VAL A 98 4.79 -14.02 5.86
N ILE A 99 4.02 -13.80 4.79
CA ILE A 99 2.71 -13.15 4.84
C ILE A 99 1.65 -14.25 4.80
N PRO A 100 0.89 -14.44 5.90
CA PRO A 100 -0.15 -15.49 5.93
C PRO A 100 -1.15 -15.34 4.79
N GLY A 101 -1.36 -16.43 4.05
CA GLY A 101 -2.28 -16.47 2.91
C GLY A 101 -1.70 -16.03 1.56
N ILE A 102 -0.46 -15.51 1.52
CA ILE A 102 0.20 -15.12 0.29
C ILE A 102 1.35 -16.07 -0.06
N ASN A 103 2.22 -16.35 0.91
CA ASN A 103 3.41 -17.14 0.66
C ASN A 103 3.64 -18.25 1.70
N GLU A 104 4.51 -19.20 1.35
CA GLU A 104 4.87 -20.31 2.22
C GLU A 104 5.91 -19.90 3.28
N VAL A 105 5.91 -20.66 4.39
CA VAL A 105 6.89 -20.47 5.47
C VAL A 105 8.28 -20.92 4.99
N GLN A 106 9.23 -20.00 4.97
CA GLN A 106 10.65 -20.28 4.72
C GLN A 106 11.47 -19.81 5.91
N ASP A 107 12.50 -20.56 6.28
CA ASP A 107 13.35 -20.28 7.45
C ASP A 107 14.12 -18.94 7.32
N SER A 108 14.38 -18.49 6.09
CA SER A 108 15.04 -17.21 5.80
C SER A 108 14.11 -15.99 5.86
N LYS A 109 12.78 -16.20 5.84
CA LYS A 109 11.81 -15.09 5.88
C LYS A 109 11.41 -14.75 7.32
N MET A 110 11.24 -13.46 7.59
CA MET A 110 10.74 -12.97 8.87
C MET A 110 9.23 -13.20 8.96
N LYS A 111 8.75 -13.56 10.15
CA LYS A 111 7.29 -13.61 10.39
C LYS A 111 6.74 -12.20 10.53
N LEU A 112 5.85 -11.82 9.63
CA LEU A 112 5.18 -10.53 9.66
C LEU A 112 3.97 -10.58 10.61
N GLY A 113 4.13 -10.00 11.78
CA GLY A 113 3.03 -9.86 12.74
C GLY A 113 2.07 -8.74 12.34
N LYS A 114 0.75 -8.98 12.46
CA LYS A 114 -0.28 -7.95 12.17
C LYS A 114 0.00 -6.63 12.90
N GLY A 115 0.44 -6.69 14.16
CA GLY A 115 0.77 -5.51 14.96
C GLY A 115 1.89 -4.66 14.38
N LEU A 116 2.89 -5.28 13.72
CA LEU A 116 3.96 -4.54 13.04
C LEU A 116 3.42 -3.75 11.86
N ILE A 117 2.59 -4.38 11.01
CA ILE A 117 2.01 -3.71 9.84
C ILE A 117 1.15 -2.53 10.26
N TYR A 118 0.24 -2.72 11.23
CA TYR A 118 -0.61 -1.63 11.71
C TYR A 118 0.20 -0.48 12.31
N LYS A 119 1.28 -0.79 13.05
CA LYS A 119 2.15 0.25 13.62
C LYS A 119 2.93 0.98 12.55
N LEU A 120 3.41 0.27 11.52
CA LEU A 120 4.07 0.89 10.38
C LEU A 120 3.10 1.81 9.61
N MET A 121 1.87 1.37 9.35
CA MET A 121 0.83 2.18 8.70
C MET A 121 0.53 3.45 9.50
N GLU A 122 0.35 3.35 10.81
CA GLU A 122 0.13 4.51 11.70
C GLU A 122 1.26 5.55 11.57
N LEU A 123 2.51 5.09 11.58
CA LEU A 123 3.67 5.96 11.48
C LEU A 123 3.83 6.57 10.08
N LEU A 124 3.55 5.80 9.02
CA LEU A 124 3.55 6.30 7.64
C LEU A 124 2.44 7.35 7.43
N GLN A 125 1.25 7.13 7.96
CA GLN A 125 0.17 8.11 7.95
C GLN A 125 0.59 9.39 8.68
N GLY A 126 1.29 9.27 9.81
CA GLY A 126 1.86 10.41 10.52
C GLY A 126 2.91 11.17 9.69
N ILE A 127 3.76 10.47 8.92
CA ILE A 127 4.73 11.12 8.02
C ILE A 127 4.00 11.91 6.91
N LEU A 128 2.91 11.37 6.37
CA LEU A 128 2.15 11.98 5.28
C LEU A 128 1.23 13.12 5.73
N ASN A 129 0.78 13.13 6.99
CA ASN A 129 -0.17 14.09 7.52
C ASN A 129 0.48 15.23 8.30
N ASP A 130 1.65 14.99 8.91
CA ASP A 130 2.27 15.91 9.83
C ASP A 130 3.11 16.97 9.12
N ARG A 131 3.18 18.15 9.75
CA ARG A 131 4.15 19.20 9.40
C ARG A 131 5.57 18.71 9.69
N ALA A 132 6.58 19.40 9.15
CA ALA A 132 7.99 18.99 9.14
C ALA A 132 8.52 18.35 10.45
N LEU A 133 8.17 18.89 11.62
CA LEU A 133 8.62 18.35 12.91
C LEU A 133 8.00 16.97 13.23
N GLY A 134 6.71 16.79 13.00
CA GLY A 134 6.02 15.52 13.19
C GLY A 134 6.52 14.44 12.24
N LYS A 135 6.84 14.82 11.00
CA LYS A 135 7.47 13.93 10.01
C LYS A 135 8.77 13.33 10.55
N HIS A 136 9.69 14.13 11.05
CA HIS A 136 10.97 13.66 11.60
C HIS A 136 10.81 12.74 12.82
N ILE A 137 9.85 13.04 13.69
CA ILE A 137 9.54 12.20 14.86
C ILE A 137 9.05 10.83 14.41
N ASN A 138 8.17 10.75 13.42
CA ASN A 138 7.62 9.49 12.94
C ASN A 138 8.69 8.67 12.18
N VAL A 139 9.59 9.31 11.43
CA VAL A 139 10.77 8.65 10.85
C VAL A 139 11.63 8.03 11.96
N ALA A 140 11.96 8.77 13.02
CA ALA A 140 12.73 8.23 14.14
C ALA A 140 12.03 7.06 14.84
N ARG A 141 10.69 7.10 14.97
CA ARG A 141 9.89 5.99 15.52
C ARG A 141 9.93 4.75 14.63
N ILE A 142 9.90 4.91 13.30
CA ILE A 142 10.07 3.78 12.36
C ILE A 142 11.45 3.14 12.54
N LEU A 143 12.50 3.95 12.58
CA LEU A 143 13.87 3.43 12.79
C LEU A 143 14.01 2.71 14.13
N TYR A 144 13.41 3.23 15.19
CA TYR A 144 13.37 2.57 16.50
C TYR A 144 12.57 1.26 16.46
N LEU A 145 11.44 1.23 15.77
CA LEU A 145 10.64 0.02 15.57
C LEU A 145 11.46 -1.06 14.87
N LEU A 146 12.19 -0.69 13.81
CA LEU A 146 13.06 -1.60 13.08
C LEU A 146 14.21 -2.10 13.97
N ALA A 147 14.88 -1.23 14.72
CA ALA A 147 15.95 -1.63 15.61
C ALA A 147 15.52 -2.67 16.66
N ARG A 148 14.27 -2.61 17.13
CA ARG A 148 13.70 -3.62 18.04
C ARG A 148 13.44 -4.98 17.41
N LEU A 149 13.36 -5.04 16.09
CA LEU A 149 13.16 -6.28 15.33
C LEU A 149 14.47 -6.96 14.94
N GLU A 150 15.61 -6.34 15.24
CA GLU A 150 16.90 -6.86 14.85
C GLU A 150 17.14 -8.27 15.42
N PRO A 151 17.23 -9.29 14.56
CA PRO A 151 17.54 -10.65 15.00
C PRO A 151 19.02 -10.76 15.37
N LYS A 152 19.39 -11.80 16.11
CA LYS A 152 20.80 -12.12 16.36
C LYS A 152 21.51 -12.40 15.03
N LYS A 153 22.78 -11.99 14.90
CA LYS A 153 23.58 -12.15 13.68
C LYS A 153 23.65 -13.60 13.14
N ASN A 154 23.51 -14.59 13.99
CA ASN A 154 23.50 -16.01 13.61
C ASN A 154 22.10 -16.53 13.20
N ASN A 155 21.07 -15.67 13.16
CA ASN A 155 19.75 -16.07 12.75
C ASN A 155 19.66 -16.07 11.21
N PRO A 156 19.08 -17.10 10.57
CA PRO A 156 18.91 -17.15 9.12
C PRO A 156 18.11 -15.96 8.54
N THR A 157 17.29 -15.28 9.36
CA THR A 157 16.53 -14.11 8.94
C THR A 157 17.33 -12.79 8.99
N TYR A 158 18.61 -12.81 9.39
CA TYR A 158 19.39 -11.58 9.58
C TYR A 158 19.62 -10.80 8.28
N GLU A 159 19.89 -11.50 7.18
CA GLU A 159 20.05 -10.84 5.87
C GLU A 159 18.71 -10.27 5.36
N SER A 160 17.60 -10.97 5.53
CA SER A 160 16.26 -10.45 5.22
C SER A 160 15.95 -9.20 6.04
N TYR A 161 16.32 -9.19 7.32
CA TYR A 161 16.16 -8.00 8.16
C TYR A 161 16.97 -6.80 7.64
N LYS A 162 18.24 -7.00 7.28
CA LYS A 162 19.08 -5.91 6.71
C LYS A 162 18.47 -5.34 5.43
N ASN A 163 18.03 -6.22 4.54
CA ASN A 163 17.38 -5.81 3.30
C ASN A 163 16.11 -4.99 3.57
N LEU A 164 15.30 -5.42 4.55
CA LEU A 164 14.13 -4.67 5.00
C LEU A 164 14.49 -3.26 5.51
N VAL A 165 15.46 -3.16 6.41
CA VAL A 165 15.89 -1.86 6.96
C VAL A 165 16.37 -0.93 5.85
N THR A 166 17.15 -1.44 4.91
CA THR A 166 17.66 -0.69 3.76
C THR A 166 16.50 -0.23 2.86
N ALA A 167 15.55 -1.11 2.56
CA ALA A 167 14.39 -0.80 1.75
C ALA A 167 13.51 0.27 2.41
N ILE A 168 13.13 0.09 3.67
CA ILE A 168 12.30 1.06 4.40
C ILE A 168 13.01 2.39 4.53
N HIS A 169 14.32 2.40 4.83
CA HIS A 169 15.09 3.64 4.92
C HIS A 169 15.07 4.41 3.59
N ARG A 170 15.17 3.73 2.46
CA ARG A 170 15.04 4.33 1.13
C ARG A 170 13.66 4.92 0.93
N TRP A 171 12.60 4.17 1.19
CA TRP A 171 11.22 4.56 0.93
C TRP A 171 10.70 5.70 1.79
N ILE A 172 11.15 5.83 3.04
CA ILE A 172 10.72 6.92 3.92
C ILE A 172 11.37 8.29 3.59
N GLN A 173 12.28 8.35 2.62
CA GLN A 173 12.88 9.62 2.17
C GLN A 173 11.97 10.41 1.23
N SER A 174 11.10 9.72 0.48
CA SER A 174 10.18 10.30 -0.47
C SER A 174 8.73 10.20 0.03
N GLU A 175 7.93 11.23 -0.23
CA GLU A 175 6.50 11.21 0.09
C GLU A 175 5.75 10.21 -0.80
N GLU A 176 6.13 10.12 -2.07
CA GLU A 176 5.57 9.17 -3.03
C GLU A 176 5.83 7.73 -2.60
N ASP A 177 7.06 7.42 -2.19
CA ASP A 177 7.40 6.09 -1.70
C ASP A 177 6.73 5.75 -0.36
N CYS A 178 6.60 6.72 0.55
CA CYS A 178 5.84 6.56 1.78
C CYS A 178 4.37 6.21 1.49
N LYS A 179 3.75 6.92 0.54
CA LYS A 179 2.38 6.67 0.09
C LYS A 179 2.27 5.28 -0.53
N ALA A 180 3.20 4.90 -1.41
CA ALA A 180 3.24 3.59 -2.05
C ALA A 180 3.42 2.45 -1.03
N LEU A 181 4.32 2.62 -0.05
CA LEU A 181 4.51 1.67 1.05
C LEU A 181 3.25 1.54 1.92
N LEU A 182 2.58 2.64 2.23
CA LEU A 182 1.30 2.62 2.95
C LEU A 182 0.23 1.84 2.18
N THR A 183 0.18 2.02 0.85
CA THR A 183 -0.74 1.27 -0.02
C THR A 183 -0.41 -0.23 -0.03
N ALA A 184 0.86 -0.61 -0.15
CA ALA A 184 1.30 -2.00 -0.08
C ALA A 184 0.94 -2.63 1.29
N CYS A 185 1.14 -1.92 2.40
CA CYS A 185 0.72 -2.38 3.73
C CYS A 185 -0.80 -2.59 3.82
N ASN A 186 -1.62 -1.70 3.24
CA ASN A 186 -3.07 -1.87 3.17
C ASN A 186 -3.44 -3.14 2.39
N LEU A 187 -2.82 -3.39 1.23
CA LEU A 187 -3.04 -4.61 0.46
C LEU A 187 -2.74 -5.86 1.29
N ILE A 188 -1.60 -5.90 1.98
CA ILE A 188 -1.23 -7.01 2.87
C ILE A 188 -2.28 -7.22 3.97
N VAL A 189 -2.77 -6.16 4.60
CA VAL A 189 -3.81 -6.25 5.64
C VAL A 189 -5.09 -6.88 5.08
N TYR A 190 -5.50 -6.55 3.86
CA TYR A 190 -6.67 -7.16 3.23
C TYR A 190 -6.45 -8.66 2.98
N TYR A 191 -5.31 -9.05 2.42
CA TYR A 191 -4.96 -10.47 2.26
C TYR A 191 -4.96 -11.24 3.58
N MET A 192 -4.44 -10.63 4.65
CA MET A 192 -4.42 -11.27 5.98
C MET A 192 -5.81 -11.39 6.65
N ARG A 193 -6.85 -10.72 6.14
CA ARG A 193 -8.23 -10.85 6.67
C ARG A 193 -8.92 -12.11 6.19
N ASP A 194 -8.63 -12.55 4.98
CA ASP A 194 -9.30 -13.69 4.34
C ASP A 194 -8.74 -15.05 4.78
N THR A 195 -7.68 -15.06 5.60
CA THR A 195 -7.02 -16.28 6.11
C THR A 195 -7.53 -16.73 7.50
N LYS A 196 -8.86 -16.66 7.72
CA LYS A 196 -9.47 -17.25 8.92
C LYS A 196 -10.26 -18.51 8.59
#